data_9ea05681892b1024eae233be2da75ac3
#
_entry.id   9ea05681892b1024eae233be2da75ac3
#
_cell.length_a   1.000
_cell.length_b   1.000
_cell.length_c   1.000
_cell.angle_alpha   90.00
_cell.angle_beta   90.00
_cell.angle_gamma   90.00
#
_symmetry.space_group_name_H-M   'P 1'
#
loop_
_entity.id
_entity.type
_entity.pdbx_description
1 polymer ?
#
loop_
_entity_poly.entity_id
_entity_poly.type
_entity_poly.pdbx_seq_one_letter_code
_entity_poly.pdbx_strand_id
1 'polypeptide(L)'
;GINAEGVRYLAFLSKQMYIDGQIYAKDADIDLIAGDFDYNPHTRDYTKQGVSNNELLISSSAFGSIYGNQIKIVGVNGNIGVAGDVISERVLKINADGTIVTNKTQAKEAMEIKAKEFVQEGSVYTEGKLTIEADKTTLKGSGTQASEIEISGNLDNNSNLYSTGNVTVGKDVKNKGQIISENGLDIKG
;
A
#
# COMPACT_ATOMS: atom_id res chain seq x y z
N GLY A 1 13.80 -1.76 -17.05
CA GLY A 1 13.69 -2.36 -15.72
C GLY A 1 15.04 -2.47 -15.03
N ILE A 2 14.99 -2.74 -13.75
CA ILE A 2 16.16 -2.94 -12.89
C ILE A 2 16.09 -4.37 -12.37
N ASN A 3 17.16 -5.13 -12.59
CA ASN A 3 17.36 -6.43 -11.95
C ASN A 3 18.54 -6.28 -10.98
N ALA A 4 18.29 -6.49 -9.69
CA ALA A 4 19.25 -6.32 -8.61
C ALA A 4 19.32 -7.57 -7.72
N GLU A 5 19.50 -8.74 -8.35
CA GLU A 5 19.74 -9.99 -7.62
C GLU A 5 20.98 -9.87 -6.74
N GLY A 6 20.90 -10.38 -5.50
CA GLY A 6 21.97 -10.35 -4.51
C GLY A 6 22.19 -9.02 -3.82
N VAL A 7 21.49 -7.97 -4.22
CA VAL A 7 21.45 -6.70 -3.48
C VAL A 7 20.52 -6.84 -2.28
N ARG A 8 20.95 -6.31 -1.12
CA ARG A 8 20.16 -6.41 0.11
C ARG A 8 19.34 -5.17 0.43
N TYR A 9 19.69 -4.06 -0.18
CA TYR A 9 19.01 -2.79 0.04
C TYR A 9 19.05 -1.88 -1.18
N LEU A 10 17.89 -1.35 -1.56
CA LEU A 10 17.73 -0.35 -2.62
C LEU A 10 16.90 0.83 -2.09
N ALA A 11 17.39 2.04 -2.28
CA ALA A 11 16.64 3.25 -2.01
C ALA A 11 16.54 4.11 -3.28
N PHE A 12 15.32 4.49 -3.62
CA PHE A 12 15.01 5.43 -4.70
C PHE A 12 14.42 6.68 -4.04
N LEU A 13 15.15 7.78 -4.10
CA LEU A 13 14.80 9.03 -3.44
C LEU A 13 14.67 10.14 -4.49
N SER A 14 13.54 10.83 -4.55
CA SER A 14 13.34 11.90 -5.51
C SER A 14 12.22 12.86 -5.10
N LYS A 15 12.09 13.97 -5.82
CA LYS A 15 10.91 14.85 -5.67
C LYS A 15 9.66 14.20 -6.26
N GLN A 16 9.81 13.48 -7.35
CA GLN A 16 8.74 12.79 -8.05
C GLN A 16 9.33 11.59 -8.81
N MET A 17 8.63 10.47 -8.89
CA MET A 17 9.08 9.32 -9.65
C MET A 17 7.97 8.66 -10.47
N TYR A 18 8.37 8.19 -11.65
CA TYR A 18 7.53 7.39 -12.52
C TYR A 18 8.24 6.08 -12.86
N ILE A 19 7.56 4.97 -12.62
CA ILE A 19 8.11 3.63 -12.79
C ILE A 19 7.42 2.98 -14.00
N ASP A 20 8.13 2.88 -15.11
CA ASP A 20 7.62 2.29 -16.36
C ASP A 20 8.23 0.91 -16.69
N GLY A 21 9.04 0.39 -15.84
CA GLY A 21 9.64 -0.93 -15.98
C GLY A 21 9.74 -1.64 -14.65
N GLN A 22 9.99 -2.93 -14.71
CA GLN A 22 10.08 -3.77 -13.53
C GLN A 22 11.30 -3.43 -12.67
N ILE A 23 11.08 -3.31 -11.36
CA ILE A 23 12.14 -3.35 -10.33
C ILE A 23 12.06 -4.74 -9.70
N TYR A 24 13.07 -5.57 -9.98
CA TYR A 24 13.14 -6.93 -9.48
C TYR A 24 14.35 -7.08 -8.56
N ALA A 25 14.10 -7.18 -7.26
CA ALA A 25 15.13 -7.33 -6.23
C ALA A 25 14.54 -8.07 -5.03
N LYS A 26 14.12 -9.32 -5.24
CA LYS A 26 13.36 -10.11 -4.26
C LYS A 26 14.08 -10.33 -2.93
N ASP A 27 15.41 -10.23 -2.91
CA ASP A 27 16.23 -10.39 -1.70
C ASP A 27 16.51 -9.03 -1.00
N ALA A 28 16.10 -7.92 -1.62
CA ALA A 28 16.37 -6.58 -1.11
C ALA A 28 15.19 -5.99 -0.37
N ASP A 29 15.49 -5.24 0.68
CA ASP A 29 14.57 -4.26 1.22
C ASP A 29 14.58 -3.04 0.29
N ILE A 30 13.41 -2.62 -0.19
CA ILE A 30 13.25 -1.54 -1.16
C ILE A 30 12.52 -0.37 -0.51
N ASP A 31 13.15 0.81 -0.54
CA ASP A 31 12.53 2.07 -0.18
C ASP A 31 12.33 2.92 -1.44
N LEU A 32 11.08 3.36 -1.68
CA LEU A 32 10.73 4.33 -2.70
C LEU A 32 10.11 5.53 -1.98
N ILE A 33 10.83 6.64 -1.91
CA ILE A 33 10.38 7.83 -1.19
C ILE A 33 10.42 9.03 -2.13
N ALA A 34 9.28 9.67 -2.32
CA ALA A 34 9.18 10.88 -3.14
C ALA A 34 8.45 12.00 -2.40
N GLY A 35 8.77 13.23 -2.77
CA GLY A 35 8.21 14.43 -2.21
C GLY A 35 9.24 15.37 -1.60
N ASP A 36 8.85 16.07 -0.55
CA ASP A 36 9.71 17.02 0.15
C ASP A 36 10.10 16.50 1.53
N PHE A 37 11.33 16.02 1.65
CA PHE A 37 11.85 15.36 2.84
C PHE A 37 13.37 15.43 2.94
N ASP A 38 13.87 15.28 4.17
CA ASP A 38 15.26 14.96 4.47
C ASP A 38 15.36 13.45 4.76
N TYR A 39 16.43 12.81 4.28
CA TYR A 39 16.62 11.37 4.44
C TYR A 39 17.92 11.08 5.19
N ASN A 40 17.85 10.21 6.18
CA ASN A 40 19.00 9.71 6.90
C ASN A 40 19.37 8.30 6.40
N PRO A 41 20.48 8.13 5.66
CA PRO A 41 20.86 6.84 5.10
C PRO A 41 21.33 5.82 6.15
N HIS A 42 21.71 6.28 7.35
CA HIS A 42 22.15 5.39 8.43
C HIS A 42 20.96 4.72 9.14
N THR A 43 19.89 5.48 9.40
CA THR A 43 18.68 4.96 10.06
C THR A 43 17.62 4.54 9.07
N ARG A 44 17.74 4.91 7.79
CA ARG A 44 16.73 4.75 6.73
C ARG A 44 15.41 5.48 7.03
N ASP A 45 15.48 6.50 7.88
CA ASP A 45 14.35 7.34 8.23
C ASP A 45 14.30 8.60 7.37
N TYR A 46 13.11 9.15 7.25
CA TYR A 46 12.92 10.43 6.59
C TYR A 46 12.22 11.41 7.53
N THR A 47 12.50 12.70 7.34
CA THR A 47 11.82 13.80 8.02
C THR A 47 11.07 14.61 6.98
N LYS A 48 9.76 14.72 7.16
CA LYS A 48 8.88 15.48 6.29
C LYS A 48 9.24 16.96 6.32
N GLN A 49 9.30 17.57 5.13
CA GLN A 49 9.44 19.00 4.91
C GLN A 49 8.21 19.54 4.17
N GLY A 50 7.99 20.86 4.19
CA GLY A 50 6.91 21.50 3.45
C GLY A 50 5.50 21.14 3.93
N VAL A 51 4.53 21.34 3.06
CA VAL A 51 3.10 21.13 3.32
C VAL A 51 2.49 20.17 2.32
N SER A 52 1.43 19.48 2.74
CA SER A 52 0.67 18.60 1.85
C SER A 52 0.10 19.35 0.65
N ASN A 53 0.22 18.73 -0.51
CA ASN A 53 -0.37 19.14 -1.77
C ASN A 53 -1.05 17.93 -2.44
N ASN A 54 -1.68 18.13 -3.59
CA ASN A 54 -2.35 17.07 -4.32
C ASN A 54 -1.52 16.53 -5.50
N GLU A 55 -0.19 16.71 -5.47
CA GLU A 55 0.67 16.20 -6.53
C GLU A 55 0.79 14.68 -6.49
N LEU A 56 0.83 14.08 -7.67
CA LEU A 56 1.13 12.66 -7.83
C LEU A 56 2.66 12.48 -7.76
N LEU A 57 3.14 12.01 -6.62
CA LEU A 57 4.57 11.93 -6.32
C LEU A 57 5.20 10.62 -6.79
N ILE A 58 4.49 9.52 -6.64
CA ILE A 58 4.92 8.21 -7.12
C ILE A 58 3.83 7.65 -8.00
N SER A 59 4.18 7.28 -9.22
CA SER A 59 3.27 6.62 -10.14
C SER A 59 3.97 5.51 -10.92
N SER A 60 3.21 4.56 -11.43
CA SER A 60 3.72 3.56 -12.34
C SER A 60 2.76 3.31 -13.50
N SER A 61 3.32 2.84 -14.63
CA SER A 61 2.52 2.16 -15.65
C SER A 61 2.13 0.75 -15.19
N ALA A 62 1.28 0.08 -15.94
CA ALA A 62 0.94 -1.32 -15.71
C ALA A 62 2.17 -2.28 -15.80
N PHE A 63 3.23 -1.84 -16.46
CA PHE A 63 4.50 -2.58 -16.57
C PHE A 63 5.50 -2.24 -15.45
N GLY A 64 5.22 -1.17 -14.68
CA GLY A 64 6.05 -0.70 -13.58
C GLY A 64 5.84 -1.49 -12.30
N SER A 65 6.18 -2.78 -12.32
CA SER A 65 6.00 -3.69 -11.18
C SER A 65 7.22 -3.68 -10.26
N ILE A 66 6.98 -3.91 -8.97
CA ILE A 66 8.01 -3.87 -7.91
C ILE A 66 7.97 -5.19 -7.16
N TYR A 67 9.13 -5.88 -7.10
CA TYR A 67 9.31 -7.14 -6.39
C TYR A 67 10.48 -7.00 -5.41
N GLY A 68 10.22 -7.19 -4.12
CA GLY A 68 11.22 -7.03 -3.06
C GLY A 68 11.03 -7.96 -1.88
N ASN A 69 12.00 -8.01 -0.97
CA ASN A 69 11.89 -8.72 0.29
C ASN A 69 10.94 -7.97 1.24
N GLN A 70 11.25 -6.73 1.56
CA GLN A 70 10.34 -5.77 2.18
C GLN A 70 10.24 -4.54 1.27
N ILE A 71 9.06 -3.99 1.15
CA ILE A 71 8.83 -2.80 0.30
C ILE A 71 8.19 -1.71 1.14
N LYS A 72 8.80 -0.53 1.08
CA LYS A 72 8.25 0.70 1.66
C LYS A 72 8.12 1.75 0.55
N ILE A 73 6.89 2.23 0.34
CA ILE A 73 6.56 3.26 -0.65
C ILE A 73 5.99 4.45 0.10
N VAL A 74 6.62 5.61 -0.02
CA VAL A 74 6.23 6.82 0.72
C VAL A 74 6.09 8.02 -0.21
N GLY A 75 4.92 8.62 -0.22
CA GLY A 75 4.62 9.90 -0.88
C GLY A 75 4.50 11.02 0.16
N VAL A 76 5.59 11.76 0.38
CA VAL A 76 5.63 12.84 1.38
C VAL A 76 4.95 14.08 0.84
N ASN A 77 3.84 14.48 1.44
CA ASN A 77 3.00 15.62 1.07
C ASN A 77 2.16 15.45 -0.22
N GLY A 78 1.97 14.25 -0.71
CA GLY A 78 1.20 14.07 -1.94
C GLY A 78 0.59 12.68 -2.10
N ASN A 79 0.32 12.30 -3.34
CA ASN A 79 -0.42 11.11 -3.71
C ASN A 79 0.49 10.03 -4.31
N ILE A 80 0.02 8.79 -4.24
CA ILE A 80 0.65 7.61 -4.85
C ILE A 80 -0.38 6.93 -5.76
N GLY A 81 0.03 6.59 -6.99
CA GLY A 81 -0.78 5.83 -7.93
C GLY A 81 0.03 4.74 -8.61
N VAL A 82 -0.11 3.50 -8.17
CA VAL A 82 0.64 2.36 -8.72
C VAL A 82 -0.28 1.46 -9.53
N ALA A 83 -0.08 1.44 -10.84
CA ALA A 83 -0.84 0.62 -11.78
C ALA A 83 -0.22 -0.76 -12.03
N GLY A 84 1.06 -0.94 -11.74
CA GLY A 84 1.75 -2.23 -11.78
C GLY A 84 1.57 -3.05 -10.51
N ASP A 85 2.13 -4.25 -10.51
CA ASP A 85 2.10 -5.14 -9.34
C ASP A 85 3.14 -4.72 -8.30
N VAL A 86 2.77 -4.78 -7.02
CA VAL A 86 3.70 -4.60 -5.90
C VAL A 86 3.68 -5.87 -5.06
N ILE A 87 4.77 -6.60 -5.06
CA ILE A 87 4.86 -7.92 -4.43
C ILE A 87 6.05 -7.96 -3.48
N SER A 88 5.76 -8.13 -2.20
CA SER A 88 6.74 -8.27 -1.13
C SER A 88 6.79 -9.70 -0.61
N GLU A 89 8.00 -10.24 -0.43
CA GLU A 89 8.20 -11.55 0.20
C GLU A 89 7.88 -11.52 1.71
N ARG A 90 7.91 -10.36 2.34
CA ARG A 90 7.62 -10.23 3.77
C ARG A 90 6.57 -9.15 4.04
N VAL A 91 6.97 -7.91 4.22
CA VAL A 91 6.10 -6.80 4.61
C VAL A 91 6.03 -5.77 3.49
N LEU A 92 4.82 -5.28 3.22
CA LEU A 92 4.57 -4.14 2.34
C LEU A 92 3.99 -2.99 3.16
N LYS A 93 4.63 -1.81 3.09
CA LYS A 93 4.12 -0.57 3.68
C LYS A 93 3.98 0.49 2.60
N ILE A 94 2.79 1.07 2.49
CA ILE A 94 2.53 2.19 1.58
C ILE A 94 1.96 3.34 2.40
N ASN A 95 2.62 4.49 2.38
CA ASN A 95 2.25 5.66 3.15
C ASN A 95 2.23 6.91 2.26
N ALA A 96 1.12 7.61 2.23
CA ALA A 96 0.99 8.91 1.59
C ALA A 96 0.20 9.87 2.46
N ASP A 97 0.50 11.16 2.35
CA ASP A 97 -0.31 12.19 3.03
C ASP A 97 -1.64 12.46 2.31
N GLY A 98 -1.72 12.12 1.05
CA GLY A 98 -2.91 12.22 0.21
C GLY A 98 -3.55 10.88 -0.09
N THR A 99 -3.95 10.69 -1.35
CA THR A 99 -4.62 9.49 -1.84
C THR A 99 -3.61 8.45 -2.30
N ILE A 100 -3.88 7.19 -1.98
CA ILE A 100 -3.19 6.02 -2.55
C ILE A 100 -4.17 5.26 -3.44
N VAL A 101 -3.77 5.02 -4.69
CA VAL A 101 -4.46 4.14 -5.62
C VAL A 101 -3.54 2.99 -5.98
N THR A 102 -4.00 1.75 -5.83
CA THR A 102 -3.22 0.56 -6.17
C THR A 102 -3.98 -0.35 -7.12
N ASN A 103 -3.23 -1.12 -7.90
CA ASN A 103 -3.78 -2.22 -8.68
C ASN A 103 -3.61 -3.53 -7.89
N LYS A 104 -2.56 -4.30 -8.11
CA LYS A 104 -2.31 -5.53 -7.37
C LYS A 104 -1.22 -5.33 -6.33
N THR A 105 -1.55 -5.60 -5.07
CA THR A 105 -0.59 -5.60 -3.96
C THR A 105 -0.62 -6.93 -3.23
N GLN A 106 0.57 -7.44 -2.90
CA GLN A 106 0.72 -8.71 -2.22
C GLN A 106 1.89 -8.67 -1.23
N ALA A 107 1.69 -9.25 -0.06
CA ALA A 107 2.73 -9.44 0.94
C ALA A 107 2.50 -10.75 1.71
N LYS A 108 3.57 -11.48 2.03
CA LYS A 108 3.40 -12.73 2.78
C LYS A 108 3.11 -12.49 4.27
N GLU A 109 3.86 -11.61 4.93
CA GLU A 109 3.77 -11.50 6.39
C GLU A 109 2.73 -10.49 6.85
N ALA A 110 2.74 -9.27 6.28
CA ALA A 110 1.80 -8.21 6.65
C ALA A 110 1.77 -7.10 5.60
N MET A 111 0.66 -6.36 5.59
CA MET A 111 0.50 -5.17 4.75
C MET A 111 -0.07 -4.03 5.57
N GLU A 112 0.57 -2.87 5.49
CA GLU A 112 0.13 -1.63 6.12
C GLU A 112 -0.04 -0.54 5.06
N ILE A 113 -1.22 0.07 5.02
CA ILE A 113 -1.54 1.18 4.11
C ILE A 113 -1.99 2.35 4.97
N LYS A 114 -1.34 3.50 4.81
CA LYS A 114 -1.69 4.74 5.50
C LYS A 114 -1.86 5.87 4.50
N ALA A 115 -3.05 6.47 4.46
CA ALA A 115 -3.40 7.53 3.52
C ALA A 115 -4.51 8.41 4.07
N LYS A 116 -4.81 9.52 3.40
CA LYS A 116 -6.08 10.22 3.58
C LYS A 116 -7.23 9.43 2.97
N GLU A 117 -7.03 8.94 1.73
CA GLU A 117 -7.95 8.03 1.06
C GLU A 117 -7.18 6.88 0.41
N PHE A 118 -7.73 5.67 0.50
CA PHE A 118 -7.20 4.50 -0.20
C PHE A 118 -8.22 3.95 -1.18
N VAL A 119 -7.78 3.72 -2.41
CA VAL A 119 -8.59 3.11 -3.48
C VAL A 119 -7.88 1.88 -4.02
N GLN A 120 -8.51 0.72 -3.87
CA GLN A 120 -8.06 -0.52 -4.49
C GLN A 120 -8.80 -0.71 -5.82
N GLU A 121 -8.05 -0.81 -6.90
CA GLU A 121 -8.60 -1.06 -8.24
C GLU A 121 -8.38 -2.50 -8.73
N GLY A 122 -7.38 -3.18 -8.22
CA GLY A 122 -7.09 -4.59 -8.51
C GLY A 122 -7.35 -5.49 -7.31
N SER A 123 -6.29 -6.08 -6.76
CA SER A 123 -6.38 -6.99 -5.62
C SER A 123 -5.44 -6.61 -4.48
N VAL A 124 -5.83 -6.95 -3.27
CA VAL A 124 -4.98 -6.89 -2.07
C VAL A 124 -4.95 -8.28 -1.45
N TYR A 125 -3.75 -8.82 -1.27
CA TYR A 125 -3.55 -10.12 -0.64
C TYR A 125 -2.38 -10.10 0.33
N THR A 126 -2.63 -10.59 1.54
CA THR A 126 -1.55 -10.93 2.49
C THR A 126 -1.93 -12.18 3.29
N GLU A 127 -0.95 -13.01 3.60
CA GLU A 127 -1.16 -14.16 4.49
C GLU A 127 -1.30 -13.72 5.95
N GLY A 128 -0.75 -12.56 6.32
CA GLY A 128 -0.86 -11.98 7.64
C GLY A 128 -1.94 -10.92 7.76
N LYS A 129 -1.72 -9.95 8.65
CA LYS A 129 -2.65 -8.86 8.91
C LYS A 129 -2.57 -7.77 7.84
N LEU A 130 -3.73 -7.32 7.40
CA LEU A 130 -3.91 -6.10 6.62
C LEU A 130 -4.42 -4.98 7.53
N THR A 131 -3.64 -3.90 7.62
CA THR A 131 -4.05 -2.67 8.32
C THR A 131 -4.17 -1.53 7.31
N ILE A 132 -5.35 -0.91 7.25
CA ILE A 132 -5.61 0.28 6.43
C ILE A 132 -5.99 1.41 7.37
N GLU A 133 -5.12 2.40 7.49
CA GLU A 133 -5.36 3.64 8.21
C GLU A 133 -5.65 4.74 7.19
N ALA A 134 -6.93 5.05 7.00
CA ALA A 134 -7.40 6.08 6.07
C ALA A 134 -8.73 6.65 6.53
N ASP A 135 -9.05 7.89 6.15
CA ASP A 135 -10.37 8.47 6.41
C ASP A 135 -11.46 7.72 5.63
N LYS A 136 -11.12 7.30 4.41
CA LYS A 136 -11.98 6.51 3.54
C LYS A 136 -11.19 5.46 2.78
N THR A 137 -11.73 4.25 2.75
CA THR A 137 -11.24 3.12 1.93
C THR A 137 -12.30 2.73 0.92
N THR A 138 -11.93 2.64 -0.36
CA THR A 138 -12.79 2.18 -1.44
C THR A 138 -12.20 0.93 -2.08
N LEU A 139 -12.91 -0.18 -2.02
CA LEU A 139 -12.53 -1.46 -2.63
C LEU A 139 -13.38 -1.70 -3.87
N LYS A 140 -12.77 -1.64 -5.05
CA LYS A 140 -13.44 -1.78 -6.36
C LYS A 140 -13.03 -3.01 -7.13
N GLY A 141 -11.85 -3.53 -6.84
CA GLY A 141 -11.18 -4.52 -7.68
C GLY A 141 -11.68 -5.94 -7.50
N SER A 142 -10.80 -6.90 -7.77
CA SER A 142 -11.13 -8.31 -7.79
C SER A 142 -11.24 -8.95 -6.40
N GLY A 143 -10.67 -8.35 -5.37
CA GLY A 143 -10.81 -8.82 -4.00
C GLY A 143 -9.73 -8.35 -3.05
N THR A 144 -10.06 -8.44 -1.78
CA THR A 144 -9.14 -8.19 -0.65
C THR A 144 -9.19 -9.40 0.28
N GLN A 145 -8.01 -9.98 0.56
CA GLN A 145 -7.89 -11.16 1.42
C GLN A 145 -6.72 -11.01 2.39
N ALA A 146 -6.96 -11.36 3.66
CA ALA A 146 -5.94 -11.39 4.70
C ALA A 146 -6.34 -12.35 5.84
N SER A 147 -5.40 -12.67 6.74
CA SER A 147 -5.74 -13.42 7.95
C SER A 147 -6.53 -12.58 8.97
N GLU A 148 -6.30 -11.29 8.99
CA GLU A 148 -7.02 -10.29 9.79
C GLU A 148 -7.07 -8.98 9.01
N ILE A 149 -8.19 -8.27 9.08
CA ILE A 149 -8.36 -6.99 8.39
C ILE A 149 -8.82 -5.93 9.36
N GLU A 150 -8.07 -4.84 9.43
CA GLU A 150 -8.41 -3.66 10.23
C GLU A 150 -8.43 -2.41 9.35
N ILE A 151 -9.57 -1.74 9.28
CA ILE A 151 -9.81 -0.51 8.52
C ILE A 151 -10.27 0.57 9.49
N SER A 152 -9.50 1.65 9.66
CA SER A 152 -9.77 2.66 10.70
C SER A 152 -10.91 3.64 10.35
N GLY A 153 -11.10 3.94 9.08
CA GLY A 153 -12.09 4.93 8.61
C GLY A 153 -13.36 4.30 8.03
N ASN A 154 -14.00 5.05 7.13
CA ASN A 154 -15.15 4.59 6.38
C ASN A 154 -14.76 3.56 5.30
N LEU A 155 -15.60 2.57 5.08
CA LEU A 155 -15.43 1.57 4.04
C LEU A 155 -16.55 1.65 3.00
N ASP A 156 -16.19 1.86 1.74
CA ASP A 156 -17.05 1.64 0.57
C ASP A 156 -16.58 0.36 -0.16
N ASN A 157 -17.26 -0.75 0.11
CA ASN A 157 -16.90 -2.05 -0.47
C ASN A 157 -17.79 -2.37 -1.67
N ASN A 158 -17.19 -2.40 -2.86
CA ASN A 158 -17.82 -2.81 -4.10
C ASN A 158 -17.21 -4.12 -4.66
N SER A 159 -16.52 -4.87 -3.81
CA SER A 159 -15.70 -6.03 -4.15
C SER A 159 -15.91 -7.16 -3.15
N ASN A 160 -15.08 -8.18 -3.18
CA ASN A 160 -15.08 -9.26 -2.21
C ASN A 160 -13.99 -8.98 -1.16
N LEU A 161 -14.37 -8.90 0.10
CA LEU A 161 -13.48 -8.79 1.24
C LEU A 161 -13.59 -10.06 2.07
N TYR A 162 -12.47 -10.76 2.25
CA TYR A 162 -12.40 -12.03 2.95
C TYR A 162 -11.28 -12.06 3.98
N SER A 163 -11.60 -12.52 5.17
CA SER A 163 -10.63 -12.75 6.24
C SER A 163 -10.86 -14.11 6.90
N THR A 164 -9.78 -14.84 7.13
CA THR A 164 -9.82 -16.06 7.96
C THR A 164 -9.94 -15.77 9.45
N GLY A 165 -9.64 -14.56 9.87
CA GLY A 165 -9.81 -14.06 11.23
C GLY A 165 -10.89 -12.99 11.31
N ASN A 166 -10.62 -11.94 12.06
CA ASN A 166 -11.54 -10.82 12.27
C ASN A 166 -11.46 -9.77 11.15
N VAL A 167 -12.59 -9.12 10.89
CA VAL A 167 -12.68 -7.87 10.13
C VAL A 167 -13.19 -6.79 11.07
N THR A 168 -12.41 -5.72 11.23
CA THR A 168 -12.79 -4.55 12.01
C THR A 168 -12.84 -3.32 11.13
N VAL A 169 -13.93 -2.58 11.16
CA VAL A 169 -14.09 -1.30 10.49
C VAL A 169 -14.40 -0.23 11.53
N GLY A 170 -13.59 0.82 11.58
CA GLY A 170 -13.66 1.84 12.63
C GLY A 170 -14.81 2.83 12.50
N LYS A 171 -15.43 2.93 11.32
CA LYS A 171 -16.55 3.83 11.04
C LYS A 171 -17.58 3.16 10.14
N ASP A 172 -18.35 3.95 9.40
CA ASP A 172 -19.45 3.50 8.57
C ASP A 172 -19.02 2.57 7.43
N VAL A 173 -19.88 1.61 7.12
CA VAL A 173 -19.71 0.66 6.00
C VAL A 173 -20.83 0.83 4.99
N LYS A 174 -20.45 1.09 3.74
CA LYS A 174 -21.32 0.95 2.58
C LYS A 174 -20.88 -0.29 1.81
N ASN A 175 -21.72 -1.32 1.79
CA ASN A 175 -21.37 -2.59 1.16
C ASN A 175 -22.30 -2.91 -0.03
N LYS A 176 -21.70 -3.03 -1.20
CA LYS A 176 -22.37 -3.53 -2.43
C LYS A 176 -21.78 -4.84 -2.91
N GLY A 177 -20.68 -5.28 -2.31
CA GLY A 177 -20.04 -6.57 -2.57
C GLY A 177 -20.27 -7.57 -1.46
N GLN A 178 -19.25 -8.34 -1.14
CA GLN A 178 -19.29 -9.32 -0.05
C GLN A 178 -18.26 -8.96 1.02
N ILE A 179 -18.63 -9.17 2.28
CA ILE A 179 -17.70 -9.13 3.42
C ILE A 179 -17.86 -10.47 4.14
N ILE A 180 -16.79 -11.26 4.17
CA ILE A 180 -16.74 -12.56 4.83
C ILE A 180 -15.61 -12.55 5.84
N SER A 181 -15.96 -12.81 7.10
CA SER A 181 -15.03 -13.00 8.19
C SER A 181 -15.33 -14.34 8.86
N GLU A 182 -14.35 -15.24 8.93
CA GLU A 182 -14.55 -16.56 9.55
C GLU A 182 -14.65 -16.50 11.07
N ASN A 183 -14.10 -15.45 11.70
CA ASN A 183 -14.08 -15.34 13.15
C ASN A 183 -15.04 -14.27 13.69
N GLY A 184 -15.06 -13.07 13.13
CA GLY A 184 -15.95 -12.00 13.57
C GLY A 184 -15.85 -10.73 12.75
N LEU A 185 -16.97 -10.05 12.60
CA LEU A 185 -17.09 -8.75 11.95
C LEU A 185 -17.51 -7.71 12.99
N ASP A 186 -16.69 -6.69 13.19
CA ASP A 186 -16.94 -5.57 14.10
C ASP A 186 -16.94 -4.24 13.32
N ILE A 187 -18.08 -3.55 13.34
CA ILE A 187 -18.27 -2.24 12.72
C ILE A 187 -18.61 -1.26 13.83
N LYS A 188 -17.75 -0.24 14.03
CA LYS A 188 -17.84 0.69 15.16
C LYS A 188 -18.56 2.02 14.84
N GLY A 189 -18.98 2.21 13.60
CA GLY A 189 -19.71 3.41 13.16
C GLY A 189 -21.19 3.38 13.40
#